data_0c14a5382f5403c079b58225eca2fcda
#
_entry.id   0c14a5382f5403c079b58225eca2fcda
#
_cell.length_a   1.000
_cell.length_b   1.000
_cell.length_c   1.000
_cell.angle_alpha   90.00
_cell.angle_beta   90.00
_cell.angle_gamma   90.00
#
_symmetry.space_group_name_H-M   'P 1'
#
loop_
_entity.id
_entity.type
_entity.pdbx_description
1 polymer ?
#
loop_
_entity_poly.entity_id
_entity_poly.type
_entity_poly.pdbx_seq_one_letter_code
_entity_poly.pdbx_strand_id
1 'polypeptide(L)'
;MGLVSEENVNREADALARCVREVVEFVDAGGWDQPPQMFALVPTELLAAAEPSLLDQLADGAELTPVEQDPFPDDIDGGSRALDEFLATTSWPDSVVGCALVQEIVVLPPEAESDLDDALVPLLSDRDAADDAARAAAESHPDRQSARLIAAVLRDGPSLCLMQLRPDEDADPYAGIELLTYEDLAPNLVSALYATLDATEED
;
A
#
# COMPACT_ATOMS: atom_id res chain seq x y z
N MET A 1 2.05 33.60 -6.93
CA MET A 1 1.13 32.70 -6.23
C MET A 1 1.43 31.22 -6.48
N GLY A 2 2.24 30.84 -7.47
CA GLY A 2 2.55 29.41 -7.75
C GLY A 2 3.65 28.76 -6.90
N LEU A 3 4.61 29.51 -6.39
CA LEU A 3 5.77 28.96 -5.69
C LEU A 3 5.44 28.33 -4.32
N VAL A 4 4.46 28.89 -3.60
CA VAL A 4 4.06 28.36 -2.28
C VAL A 4 3.35 27.01 -2.41
N SER A 5 2.65 26.78 -3.50
CA SER A 5 1.96 25.50 -3.76
C SER A 5 2.95 24.36 -4.08
N GLU A 6 3.99 24.62 -4.87
CA GLU A 6 4.99 23.61 -5.26
C GLU A 6 5.88 23.20 -4.07
N GLU A 7 6.29 24.17 -3.25
CA GLU A 7 7.07 23.88 -2.02
C GLU A 7 6.27 23.06 -1.01
N ASN A 8 4.95 23.30 -0.90
CA ASN A 8 4.09 22.52 0.01
C ASN A 8 3.89 21.10 -0.49
N VAL A 9 3.61 20.93 -1.78
CA VAL A 9 3.47 19.59 -2.41
C VAL A 9 4.76 18.78 -2.26
N ASN A 10 5.92 19.38 -2.47
CA ASN A 10 7.21 18.70 -2.29
C ASN A 10 7.44 18.29 -0.83
N ARG A 11 7.07 19.15 0.14
CA ARG A 11 7.19 18.82 1.56
C ARG A 11 6.26 17.69 1.97
N GLU A 12 5.03 17.67 1.50
CA GLU A 12 4.07 16.60 1.75
C GLU A 12 4.54 15.29 1.12
N ALA A 13 5.09 15.32 -0.08
CA ALA A 13 5.67 14.14 -0.73
C ALA A 13 6.89 13.60 0.04
N ASP A 14 7.75 14.48 0.55
CA ASP A 14 8.90 14.10 1.37
C ASP A 14 8.45 13.51 2.73
N ALA A 15 7.42 14.08 3.36
CA ALA A 15 6.86 13.57 4.60
C ALA A 15 6.23 12.19 4.39
N LEU A 16 5.45 12.01 3.30
CA LEU A 16 4.88 10.73 2.92
C LEU A 16 5.96 9.68 2.67
N ALA A 17 7.01 10.03 1.92
CA ALA A 17 8.11 9.11 1.61
C ALA A 17 8.86 8.64 2.86
N ARG A 18 9.05 9.51 3.85
CA ARG A 18 9.66 9.13 5.14
C ARG A 18 8.76 8.20 5.94
N CYS A 19 7.48 8.53 6.03
CA CYS A 19 6.48 7.73 6.74
C CYS A 19 6.34 6.33 6.11
N VAL A 20 6.28 6.24 4.78
CA VAL A 20 6.22 4.97 4.06
C VAL A 20 7.49 4.13 4.27
N ARG A 21 8.65 4.76 4.42
CA ARG A 21 9.89 4.02 4.76
C ARG A 21 9.80 3.35 6.11
N GLU A 22 9.22 4.00 7.11
CA GLU A 22 8.97 3.41 8.44
C GLU A 22 8.01 2.21 8.32
N VAL A 23 6.96 2.32 7.51
CA VAL A 23 6.05 1.21 7.21
C VAL A 23 6.81 0.04 6.58
N VAL A 24 7.66 0.31 5.57
CA VAL A 24 8.46 -0.73 4.88
C VAL A 24 9.37 -1.45 5.88
N GLU A 25 10.11 -0.71 6.71
CA GLU A 25 11.03 -1.27 7.71
C GLU A 25 10.27 -2.12 8.75
N PHE A 26 9.11 -1.66 9.20
CA PHE A 26 8.25 -2.37 10.14
C PHE A 26 7.75 -3.71 9.56
N VAL A 27 7.21 -3.67 8.34
CA VAL A 27 6.65 -4.86 7.69
C VAL A 27 7.76 -5.84 7.29
N ASP A 28 8.92 -5.35 6.84
CA ASP A 28 10.07 -6.19 6.49
C ASP A 28 10.60 -6.95 7.72
N ALA A 29 10.62 -6.31 8.90
CA ALA A 29 10.98 -6.96 10.14
C ALA A 29 10.02 -8.09 10.54
N GLY A 30 8.75 -8.04 10.13
CA GLY A 30 7.76 -9.10 10.30
C GLY A 30 7.96 -10.31 9.38
N GLY A 31 8.79 -10.18 8.36
CA GLY A 31 9.05 -11.21 7.34
C GLY A 31 7.97 -11.27 6.25
N TRP A 32 7.98 -12.36 5.49
CA TRP A 32 7.06 -12.64 4.39
C TRP A 32 5.91 -13.56 4.85
N ASP A 33 4.94 -13.76 3.95
CA ASP A 33 3.73 -14.57 4.17
C ASP A 33 2.81 -13.94 5.22
N GLN A 34 2.70 -12.60 5.18
CA GLN A 34 1.84 -11.80 6.05
C GLN A 34 0.50 -11.46 5.38
N PRO A 35 -0.59 -11.41 6.15
CA PRO A 35 -1.85 -10.88 5.65
C PRO A 35 -1.70 -9.39 5.29
N PRO A 36 -2.64 -8.81 4.54
CA PRO A 36 -2.67 -7.37 4.31
C PRO A 36 -2.62 -6.58 5.61
N GLN A 37 -1.95 -5.44 5.61
CA GLN A 37 -1.81 -4.56 6.76
C GLN A 37 -2.17 -3.13 6.38
N MET A 38 -2.95 -2.47 7.22
CA MET A 38 -3.38 -1.09 7.02
C MET A 38 -2.78 -0.18 8.08
N PHE A 39 -2.39 1.00 7.67
CA PHE A 39 -1.80 2.02 8.56
C PHE A 39 -2.56 3.33 8.39
N ALA A 40 -2.94 3.96 9.50
CA ALA A 40 -3.32 5.36 9.52
C ALA A 40 -2.07 6.23 9.51
N LEU A 41 -2.04 7.28 8.72
CA LEU A 41 -0.98 8.28 8.74
C LEU A 41 -1.49 9.49 9.52
N VAL A 42 -0.89 9.72 10.68
CA VAL A 42 -1.33 10.75 11.64
C VAL A 42 -0.22 11.79 11.81
N PRO A 43 -0.56 13.10 11.89
CA PRO A 43 0.43 14.09 12.25
C PRO A 43 1.10 13.75 13.59
N THR A 44 2.43 13.66 13.58
CA THR A 44 3.21 13.27 14.76
C THR A 44 2.94 14.15 15.96
N GLU A 45 2.71 15.46 15.74
CA GLU A 45 2.37 16.41 16.79
C GLU A 45 1.02 16.10 17.48
N LEU A 46 0.02 15.64 16.72
CA LEU A 46 -1.27 15.24 17.28
C LEU A 46 -1.13 13.98 18.14
N LEU A 47 -0.37 13.01 17.68
CA LEU A 47 -0.11 11.78 18.43
C LEU A 47 0.67 12.07 19.72
N ALA A 48 1.71 12.90 19.63
CA ALA A 48 2.49 13.35 20.79
C ALA A 48 1.67 14.10 21.84
N ALA A 49 0.68 14.89 21.39
CA ALA A 49 -0.23 15.60 22.28
C ALA A 49 -1.27 14.69 22.95
N ALA A 50 -1.77 13.68 22.21
CA ALA A 50 -2.74 12.72 22.72
C ALA A 50 -2.09 11.71 23.68
N GLU A 51 -0.90 11.23 23.35
CA GLU A 51 -0.17 10.18 24.08
C GLU A 51 1.29 10.60 24.35
N PRO A 52 1.55 11.47 25.35
CA PRO A 52 2.90 11.94 25.65
C PRO A 52 3.90 10.82 26.04
N SER A 53 3.39 9.67 26.43
CA SER A 53 4.21 8.50 26.75
C SER A 53 4.89 7.87 25.53
N LEU A 54 4.41 8.18 24.32
CA LEU A 54 4.97 7.69 23.06
C LEU A 54 6.10 8.58 22.51
N LEU A 55 6.35 9.75 23.09
CA LEU A 55 7.35 10.72 22.60
C LEU A 55 8.73 10.10 22.35
N ASP A 56 9.17 9.19 23.23
CA ASP A 56 10.46 8.51 23.09
C ASP A 56 10.49 7.45 21.97
N GLN A 57 9.33 7.09 21.43
CA GLN A 57 9.16 6.10 20.35
C GLN A 57 8.89 6.75 19.00
N LEU A 58 8.54 8.03 18.98
CA LEU A 58 8.30 8.77 17.75
C LEU A 58 9.64 9.15 17.11
N ALA A 59 9.71 9.05 15.78
CA ALA A 59 10.92 9.42 15.06
C ALA A 59 11.18 10.94 15.19
N ASP A 60 12.41 11.30 15.53
CA ASP A 60 12.82 12.71 15.66
C ASP A 60 12.59 13.48 14.36
N GLY A 61 11.76 14.52 14.42
CA GLY A 61 11.49 15.40 13.29
C GLY A 61 10.58 14.79 12.21
N ALA A 62 9.91 13.66 12.47
CA ALA A 62 8.89 13.12 11.59
C ALA A 62 7.64 14.01 11.61
N GLU A 63 7.12 14.38 10.43
CA GLU A 63 5.86 15.13 10.31
C GLU A 63 4.65 14.20 10.44
N LEU A 64 4.79 12.94 9.99
CA LEU A 64 3.77 11.91 9.98
C LEU A 64 4.28 10.67 10.71
N THR A 65 3.39 10.02 11.43
CA THR A 65 3.64 8.73 12.09
C THR A 65 2.66 7.71 11.57
N PRO A 66 3.12 6.53 11.09
CA PRO A 66 2.24 5.44 10.72
C PRO A 66 1.74 4.72 11.97
N VAL A 67 0.44 4.49 12.05
CA VAL A 67 -0.21 3.76 13.14
C VAL A 67 -0.87 2.52 12.55
N GLU A 68 -0.35 1.35 12.90
CA GLU A 68 -0.90 0.07 12.47
C GLU A 68 -2.34 -0.06 12.96
N GLN A 69 -3.22 -0.52 12.08
CA GLN A 69 -4.63 -0.78 12.39
C GLN A 69 -4.85 -2.23 12.78
N ASP A 70 -6.05 -2.52 13.30
CA ASP A 70 -6.43 -3.89 13.60
C ASP A 70 -6.28 -4.80 12.38
N PRO A 71 -5.89 -6.07 12.56
CA PRO A 71 -5.76 -7.02 11.47
C PRO A 71 -7.06 -7.15 10.67
N PHE A 72 -6.93 -7.31 9.36
CA PHE A 72 -8.08 -7.69 8.52
C PHE A 72 -8.66 -9.04 8.96
N PRO A 73 -9.96 -9.29 8.70
CA PRO A 73 -10.54 -10.62 8.81
C PRO A 73 -9.73 -11.69 8.06
N ASP A 74 -9.70 -12.92 8.60
CA ASP A 74 -8.85 -14.03 8.08
C ASP A 74 -9.18 -14.46 6.63
N ASP A 75 -10.30 -14.01 6.08
CA ASP A 75 -10.77 -14.29 4.73
C ASP A 75 -10.41 -13.18 3.71
N ILE A 76 -9.66 -12.17 4.13
CA ILE A 76 -9.20 -11.07 3.27
C ILE A 76 -7.74 -11.27 2.90
N ASP A 77 -7.51 -11.70 1.67
CA ASP A 77 -6.18 -11.82 1.09
C ASP A 77 -5.79 -10.58 0.29
N GLY A 78 -4.48 -10.38 0.09
CA GLY A 78 -3.93 -9.33 -0.77
C GLY A 78 -4.44 -9.41 -2.20
N GLY A 79 -4.85 -8.27 -2.76
CA GLY A 79 -5.41 -8.18 -4.11
C GLY A 79 -6.75 -8.92 -4.29
N SER A 80 -7.43 -9.31 -3.21
CA SER A 80 -8.71 -9.99 -3.29
C SER A 80 -9.88 -9.01 -3.45
N ARG A 81 -10.99 -9.49 -4.03
CA ARG A 81 -12.24 -8.73 -4.07
C ARG A 81 -12.74 -8.39 -2.66
N ALA A 82 -12.54 -9.29 -1.69
CA ALA A 82 -12.91 -9.05 -0.30
C ALA A 82 -12.17 -7.84 0.27
N LEU A 83 -10.90 -7.63 -0.11
CA LEU A 83 -10.14 -6.44 0.26
C LEU A 83 -10.74 -5.17 -0.36
N ASP A 84 -11.11 -5.21 -1.64
CA ASP A 84 -11.74 -4.07 -2.32
C ASP A 84 -13.09 -3.70 -1.68
N GLU A 85 -13.90 -4.70 -1.35
CA GLU A 85 -15.18 -4.51 -0.64
C GLU A 85 -14.98 -3.95 0.77
N PHE A 86 -13.93 -4.38 1.48
CA PHE A 86 -13.57 -3.84 2.78
C PHE A 86 -13.15 -2.38 2.69
N LEU A 87 -12.28 -2.03 1.74
CA LEU A 87 -11.85 -0.65 1.50
C LEU A 87 -13.03 0.25 1.14
N ALA A 88 -13.98 -0.23 0.35
CA ALA A 88 -15.16 0.54 -0.04
C ALA A 88 -16.08 0.93 1.15
N THR A 89 -15.94 0.24 2.28
CA THR A 89 -16.70 0.52 3.52
C THR A 89 -15.84 1.14 4.63
N THR A 90 -14.55 1.35 4.36
CA THR A 90 -13.62 1.98 5.31
C THR A 90 -13.75 3.49 5.27
N SER A 91 -13.77 4.12 6.42
CA SER A 91 -13.70 5.58 6.59
C SER A 91 -12.69 5.94 7.68
N TRP A 92 -12.22 7.18 7.66
CA TRP A 92 -11.21 7.68 8.59
C TRP A 92 -11.65 8.97 9.25
N PRO A 93 -11.38 9.13 10.54
CA PRO A 93 -11.62 10.41 11.23
C PRO A 93 -10.70 11.51 10.66
N ASP A 94 -11.09 12.77 10.85
CA ASP A 94 -10.35 13.94 10.35
C ASP A 94 -8.90 14.04 10.87
N SER A 95 -8.61 13.40 12.00
CA SER A 95 -7.25 13.32 12.56
C SER A 95 -6.29 12.45 11.73
N VAL A 96 -6.83 11.58 10.88
CA VAL A 96 -6.07 10.76 9.94
C VAL A 96 -5.92 11.51 8.63
N VAL A 97 -4.72 11.98 8.36
CA VAL A 97 -4.42 12.78 7.17
C VAL A 97 -4.00 11.96 5.96
N GLY A 98 -3.84 10.65 6.14
CA GLY A 98 -3.50 9.72 5.08
C GLY A 98 -3.63 8.29 5.54
N CYS A 99 -3.50 7.35 4.61
CA CYS A 99 -3.46 5.93 4.91
C CYS A 99 -2.46 5.21 4.02
N ALA A 100 -2.01 4.05 4.48
CA ALA A 100 -1.18 3.15 3.70
C ALA A 100 -1.69 1.72 3.81
N LEU A 101 -1.65 0.99 2.70
CA LEU A 101 -1.93 -0.44 2.64
C LEU A 101 -0.69 -1.18 2.16
N VAL A 102 -0.36 -2.26 2.85
CA VAL A 102 0.69 -3.20 2.47
C VAL A 102 0.04 -4.55 2.22
N GLN A 103 0.34 -5.15 1.09
CA GLN A 103 -0.17 -6.47 0.72
C GLN A 103 0.86 -7.26 -0.07
N GLU A 104 0.84 -8.57 0.09
CA GLU A 104 1.64 -9.46 -0.74
C GLU A 104 0.83 -9.85 -1.99
N ILE A 105 1.49 -9.78 -3.14
CA ILE A 105 0.92 -10.07 -4.44
C ILE A 105 1.84 -11.00 -5.22
N VAL A 106 1.30 -11.61 -6.26
CA VAL A 106 2.08 -12.35 -7.26
C VAL A 106 2.28 -11.46 -8.48
N VAL A 107 3.51 -11.34 -8.94
CA VAL A 107 3.87 -10.65 -10.17
C VAL A 107 4.41 -11.66 -11.19
N LEU A 108 4.18 -11.38 -12.45
CA LEU A 108 4.65 -12.16 -13.57
C LEU A 108 5.71 -11.39 -14.36
N PRO A 109 6.66 -12.06 -15.01
CA PRO A 109 7.52 -11.38 -15.96
C PRO A 109 6.70 -10.87 -17.15
N PRO A 110 7.13 -9.78 -17.83
CA PRO A 110 6.35 -9.11 -18.89
C PRO A 110 5.90 -10.03 -20.03
N GLU A 111 6.68 -11.04 -20.34
CA GLU A 111 6.35 -12.03 -21.39
C GLU A 111 5.16 -12.89 -20.97
N ALA A 112 5.11 -13.29 -19.71
CA ALA A 112 4.02 -14.08 -19.15
C ALA A 112 2.75 -13.24 -18.95
N GLU A 113 2.87 -11.95 -18.65
CA GLU A 113 1.74 -11.01 -18.59
C GLU A 113 1.05 -10.90 -19.95
N SER A 114 1.82 -10.76 -21.04
CA SER A 114 1.25 -10.67 -22.38
C SER A 114 0.49 -11.93 -22.80
N ASP A 115 1.01 -13.11 -22.46
CA ASP A 115 0.34 -14.40 -22.76
C ASP A 115 -0.95 -14.55 -21.94
N LEU A 116 -0.95 -14.05 -20.70
CA LEU A 116 -2.10 -14.06 -19.82
C LEU A 116 -3.19 -13.09 -20.32
N ASP A 117 -2.82 -11.88 -20.71
CA ASP A 117 -3.74 -10.88 -21.27
C ASP A 117 -4.47 -11.43 -22.50
N ASP A 118 -3.73 -12.07 -23.42
CA ASP A 118 -4.30 -12.69 -24.60
C ASP A 118 -5.29 -13.83 -24.26
N ALA A 119 -4.99 -14.60 -23.22
CA ALA A 119 -5.84 -15.69 -22.76
C ALA A 119 -7.14 -15.19 -22.09
N LEU A 120 -7.11 -14.00 -21.49
CA LEU A 120 -8.25 -13.40 -20.80
C LEU A 120 -9.19 -12.60 -21.71
N VAL A 121 -8.80 -12.29 -22.95
CA VAL A 121 -9.65 -11.58 -23.92
C VAL A 121 -11.09 -12.11 -24.00
N PRO A 122 -11.37 -13.44 -23.99
CA PRO A 122 -12.74 -13.96 -24.02
C PRO A 122 -13.57 -13.63 -22.78
N LEU A 123 -12.93 -13.32 -21.64
CA LEU A 123 -13.57 -13.06 -20.36
C LEU A 123 -13.79 -11.58 -20.07
N LEU A 124 -13.34 -10.67 -20.94
CA LEU A 124 -13.44 -9.21 -20.73
C LEU A 124 -14.89 -8.68 -20.62
N SER A 125 -15.88 -9.49 -21.01
CA SER A 125 -17.30 -9.15 -20.80
C SER A 125 -17.80 -9.37 -19.37
N ASP A 126 -17.07 -10.16 -18.58
CA ASP A 126 -17.30 -10.40 -17.15
C ASP A 126 -16.00 -10.10 -16.40
N ARG A 127 -15.94 -8.90 -15.86
CA ARG A 127 -14.71 -8.37 -15.22
C ARG A 127 -14.31 -9.18 -14.00
N ASP A 128 -15.28 -9.59 -13.19
CA ASP A 128 -15.03 -10.37 -11.98
C ASP A 128 -14.44 -11.75 -12.33
N ALA A 129 -15.02 -12.40 -13.34
CA ALA A 129 -14.52 -13.69 -13.83
C ALA A 129 -13.14 -13.57 -14.49
N ALA A 130 -12.85 -12.46 -15.16
CA ALA A 130 -11.54 -12.18 -15.74
C ALA A 130 -10.47 -11.96 -14.65
N ASP A 131 -10.78 -11.20 -13.62
CA ASP A 131 -9.87 -10.91 -12.51
C ASP A 131 -9.55 -12.18 -11.70
N ASP A 132 -10.55 -13.01 -11.40
CA ASP A 132 -10.36 -14.29 -10.72
C ASP A 132 -9.52 -15.27 -11.56
N ALA A 133 -9.76 -15.33 -12.86
CA ALA A 133 -8.99 -16.18 -13.78
C ALA A 133 -7.54 -15.69 -13.92
N ALA A 134 -7.33 -14.37 -13.99
CA ALA A 134 -6.01 -13.77 -14.04
C ALA A 134 -5.19 -14.10 -12.80
N ARG A 135 -5.79 -13.97 -11.62
CA ARG A 135 -5.16 -14.31 -10.34
C ARG A 135 -4.78 -15.80 -10.29
N ALA A 136 -5.72 -16.69 -10.55
CA ALA A 136 -5.47 -18.13 -10.53
C ALA A 136 -4.36 -18.55 -11.51
N ALA A 137 -4.34 -17.93 -12.70
CA ALA A 137 -3.30 -18.18 -13.70
C ALA A 137 -1.93 -17.65 -13.23
N ALA A 138 -1.88 -16.45 -12.64
CA ALA A 138 -0.65 -15.89 -12.10
C ALA A 138 -0.08 -16.75 -10.96
N GLU A 139 -0.93 -17.18 -10.03
CA GLU A 139 -0.54 -18.04 -8.90
C GLU A 139 -0.01 -19.42 -9.34
N SER A 140 -0.48 -19.94 -10.46
CA SER A 140 -0.04 -21.23 -11.01
C SER A 140 1.14 -21.13 -11.97
N HIS A 141 1.55 -19.91 -12.34
CA HIS A 141 2.62 -19.71 -13.32
C HIS A 141 3.99 -20.16 -12.75
N PRO A 142 4.82 -20.91 -13.53
CA PRO A 142 6.12 -21.37 -13.04
C PRO A 142 7.12 -20.25 -12.75
N ASP A 143 7.04 -19.15 -13.50
CA ASP A 143 7.94 -17.99 -13.36
C ASP A 143 7.33 -16.87 -12.49
N ARG A 144 6.30 -17.20 -11.68
CA ARG A 144 5.72 -16.24 -10.74
C ARG A 144 6.75 -15.81 -9.71
N GLN A 145 6.68 -14.57 -9.31
CA GLN A 145 7.48 -14.01 -8.23
C GLN A 145 6.56 -13.38 -7.19
N SER A 146 6.82 -13.61 -5.92
CA SER A 146 6.12 -12.91 -4.84
C SER A 146 6.66 -11.50 -4.71
N ALA A 147 5.79 -10.56 -4.51
CA ALA A 147 6.14 -9.16 -4.26
C ALA A 147 5.27 -8.60 -3.15
N ARG A 148 5.77 -7.59 -2.47
CA ARG A 148 5.01 -6.78 -1.52
C ARG A 148 4.72 -5.44 -2.17
N LEU A 149 3.45 -5.11 -2.29
CA LEU A 149 2.98 -3.83 -2.79
C LEU A 149 2.64 -2.94 -1.60
N ILE A 150 3.24 -1.76 -1.57
CA ILE A 150 2.98 -0.73 -0.57
C ILE A 150 2.36 0.46 -1.30
N ALA A 151 1.14 0.81 -0.95
CA ALA A 151 0.45 1.99 -1.49
C ALA A 151 0.06 2.92 -0.35
N ALA A 152 0.37 4.20 -0.49
CA ALA A 152 0.06 5.22 0.51
C ALA A 152 -0.45 6.48 -0.16
N VAL A 153 -1.39 7.15 0.50
CA VAL A 153 -2.01 8.40 0.03
C VAL A 153 -2.16 9.40 1.17
N LEU A 154 -2.07 10.68 0.87
CA LEU A 154 -2.47 11.75 1.79
C LEU A 154 -3.79 12.37 1.33
N ARG A 155 -4.65 12.75 2.27
CA ARG A 155 -5.92 13.45 2.01
C ARG A 155 -5.64 14.72 1.23
N ASP A 156 -6.24 14.88 0.05
CA ASP A 156 -6.01 16.01 -0.87
C ASP A 156 -4.53 16.23 -1.25
N GLY A 157 -3.68 15.22 -1.10
CA GLY A 157 -2.24 15.31 -1.24
C GLY A 157 -1.66 14.24 -2.19
N PRO A 158 -0.34 14.03 -2.15
CA PRO A 158 0.34 13.06 -3.00
C PRO A 158 0.04 11.62 -2.61
N SER A 159 0.30 10.71 -3.56
CA SER A 159 0.35 9.26 -3.35
C SER A 159 1.77 8.74 -3.60
N LEU A 160 2.07 7.58 -3.02
CA LEU A 160 3.31 6.86 -3.24
C LEU A 160 3.01 5.36 -3.30
N CYS A 161 3.46 4.72 -4.38
CA CYS A 161 3.44 3.26 -4.50
C CYS A 161 4.85 2.73 -4.66
N LEU A 162 5.15 1.68 -3.91
CA LEU A 162 6.42 0.97 -3.93
C LEU A 162 6.16 -0.53 -4.04
N MET A 163 7.07 -1.23 -4.71
CA MET A 163 7.06 -2.68 -4.79
C MET A 163 8.40 -3.23 -4.31
N GLN A 164 8.34 -4.18 -3.41
CA GLN A 164 9.48 -4.97 -2.93
C GLN A 164 9.33 -6.39 -3.47
N LEU A 165 10.28 -6.82 -4.29
CA LEU A 165 10.31 -8.22 -4.72
C LEU A 165 10.80 -9.10 -3.57
N ARG A 166 10.20 -10.29 -3.44
CA ARG A 166 10.68 -11.27 -2.45
C ARG A 166 12.08 -11.73 -2.87
N PRO A 167 13.08 -11.60 -1.99
CA PRO A 167 14.42 -12.07 -2.29
C PRO A 167 14.45 -13.57 -2.56
N ASP A 168 15.33 -14.01 -3.44
CA ASP A 168 15.60 -15.43 -3.65
C ASP A 168 16.22 -16.07 -2.40
N GLU A 169 16.08 -17.38 -2.24
CA GLU A 169 16.63 -18.12 -1.08
C GLU A 169 18.16 -17.98 -0.95
N ASP A 170 18.85 -17.73 -2.06
CA ASP A 170 20.31 -17.53 -2.12
C ASP A 170 20.72 -16.04 -2.01
N ALA A 171 19.77 -15.12 -1.82
CA ALA A 171 20.07 -13.69 -1.70
C ALA A 171 20.93 -13.41 -0.47
N ASP A 172 21.79 -12.39 -0.58
CA ASP A 172 22.61 -11.94 0.54
C ASP A 172 21.72 -11.45 1.69
N PRO A 173 21.75 -12.08 2.87
CA PRO A 173 20.93 -11.69 4.01
C PRO A 173 21.27 -10.29 4.56
N TYR A 174 22.37 -9.70 4.11
CA TYR A 174 22.77 -8.33 4.45
C TYR A 174 22.49 -7.33 3.33
N ALA A 175 21.89 -7.78 2.22
CA ALA A 175 21.41 -6.88 1.18
C ALA A 175 20.32 -5.98 1.78
N GLY A 176 20.38 -4.69 1.47
CA GLY A 176 19.33 -3.75 1.87
C GLY A 176 18.01 -4.06 1.13
N ILE A 177 16.91 -3.53 1.66
CA ILE A 177 15.60 -3.61 1.03
C ILE A 177 15.66 -2.89 -0.31
N GLU A 178 15.38 -3.61 -1.41
CA GLU A 178 15.26 -3.03 -2.74
C GLU A 178 13.81 -2.69 -3.03
N LEU A 179 13.55 -1.40 -3.27
CA LEU A 179 12.23 -0.88 -3.58
C LEU A 179 12.17 -0.40 -5.02
N LEU A 180 11.18 -0.88 -5.74
CA LEU A 180 10.89 -0.49 -7.12
C LEU A 180 9.69 0.46 -7.13
N THR A 181 9.72 1.45 -8.02
CA THR A 181 8.59 2.32 -8.29
C THR A 181 8.42 2.47 -9.79
N TYR A 182 7.17 2.50 -10.24
CA TYR A 182 6.79 2.68 -11.64
C TYR A 182 5.68 3.72 -11.72
N GLU A 183 5.62 4.42 -12.84
CA GLU A 183 4.44 5.26 -13.14
C GLU A 183 3.20 4.36 -13.16
N ASP A 184 2.13 4.84 -12.54
CA ASP A 184 0.84 4.14 -12.44
C ASP A 184 0.91 2.73 -11.80
N LEU A 185 1.83 2.52 -10.86
CA LEU A 185 1.82 1.31 -10.04
C LEU A 185 0.54 1.28 -9.18
N ALA A 186 -0.34 0.30 -9.44
CA ALA A 186 -1.59 0.06 -8.73
C ALA A 186 -2.58 1.26 -8.68
N PRO A 187 -2.97 1.89 -9.80
CA PRO A 187 -3.82 3.08 -9.81
C PRO A 187 -5.21 2.84 -9.21
N ASN A 188 -5.78 1.64 -9.35
CA ASN A 188 -7.07 1.27 -8.77
C ASN A 188 -6.99 1.25 -7.24
N LEU A 189 -5.91 0.70 -6.68
CA LEU A 189 -5.68 0.67 -5.23
C LEU A 189 -5.49 2.08 -4.68
N VAL A 190 -4.71 2.93 -5.34
CA VAL A 190 -4.54 4.34 -4.98
C VAL A 190 -5.89 5.06 -4.94
N SER A 191 -6.73 4.86 -5.96
CA SER A 191 -8.08 5.45 -6.02
C SER A 191 -8.97 4.94 -4.88
N ALA A 192 -8.91 3.65 -4.56
CA ALA A 192 -9.65 3.06 -3.45
C ALA A 192 -9.22 3.66 -2.10
N LEU A 193 -7.90 3.83 -1.88
CA LEU A 193 -7.38 4.44 -0.66
C LEU A 193 -7.81 5.91 -0.52
N TYR A 194 -7.80 6.70 -1.58
CA TYR A 194 -8.35 8.06 -1.54
C TYR A 194 -9.83 8.05 -1.16
N ALA A 195 -10.62 7.13 -1.73
CA ALA A 195 -12.04 7.03 -1.42
C ALA A 195 -12.30 6.72 0.07
N THR A 196 -11.43 5.97 0.75
CA THR A 196 -11.54 5.73 2.19
C THR A 196 -11.35 7.01 3.02
N LEU A 197 -10.51 7.94 2.54
CA LEU A 197 -10.26 9.22 3.21
C LEU A 197 -11.38 10.24 2.95
N ASP A 198 -12.04 10.16 1.79
CA ASP A 198 -13.15 11.05 1.43
C ASP A 198 -14.48 10.61 2.05
N ALA A 199 -14.59 9.35 2.47
CA ALA A 199 -15.77 8.83 3.14
C ALA A 199 -15.90 9.48 4.52
N THR A 200 -16.97 10.25 4.70
CA THR A 200 -17.34 10.81 6.00
C THR A 200 -18.02 9.73 6.83
N GLU A 201 -17.65 9.61 8.11
CA GLU A 201 -18.43 8.82 9.05
C GLU A 201 -19.85 9.44 9.12
N GLU A 202 -20.84 8.75 8.56
CA GLU A 202 -22.24 9.10 8.78
C GLU A 202 -22.61 8.72 10.22
N ASP A 203 -22.91 9.76 11.03
CA ASP A 203 -23.31 9.70 12.43
C ASP A 203 -24.68 9.04 12.62
#